data_d93b5ebe1d55068b0f876c56449ccac5
#
_entry.id   d93b5ebe1d55068b0f876c56449ccac5
#
_cell.length_a   1.000
_cell.length_b   1.000
_cell.length_c   1.000
_cell.angle_alpha   90.00
_cell.angle_beta   90.00
_cell.angle_gamma   90.00
#
_symmetry.space_group_name_H-M   'P 1'
#
loop_
_entity.id
_entity.type
_entity.pdbx_description
1 polymer ?
#
loop_
_entity_poly.entity_id
_entity_poly.type
_entity_poly.pdbx_seq_one_letter_code
_entity_poly.pdbx_strand_id
1 'polypeptide(L)'
;KGFGFNRWLIEGDRFDHDYDRHFGPILTTQYTLSRNVLSLTAQAGPLSAADTQRAALEIYDENQSQWRPIAYSELQPMSYTFPFRIEDWDDTRDTPYRIVYDLETSTTDSERTYFEGTIRKNPTEKEELVVAAFTGHKIFTGGLKWNHHGVWFPHNDILDAVQHHDPDFLFFSGDQIYEGDMTPAVYEPL
;
A
#
# COMPACT_ATOMS: atom_id res chain seq x y z
N LYS A 1 -9.21 24.74 23.30
CA LYS A 1 -9.06 23.55 24.15
C LYS A 1 -9.43 22.35 23.31
N GLY A 2 -8.45 21.53 22.93
CA GLY A 2 -8.68 20.26 22.23
C GLY A 2 -8.93 19.15 23.25
N PHE A 3 -9.74 18.17 22.86
CA PHE A 3 -9.92 16.93 23.60
C PHE A 3 -9.03 15.87 22.93
N GLY A 4 -8.17 15.22 23.70
CA GLY A 4 -7.41 14.08 23.25
C GLY A 4 -8.02 12.80 23.81
N PHE A 5 -8.12 11.78 23.00
CA PHE A 5 -8.49 10.44 23.43
C PHE A 5 -7.24 9.57 23.43
N ASN A 6 -7.04 8.84 24.50
CA ASN A 6 -5.94 7.91 24.61
C ASN A 6 -6.51 6.51 24.83
N ARG A 7 -6.10 5.55 24.01
CA ARG A 7 -6.55 4.16 24.00
C ARG A 7 -8.06 3.98 23.75
N TRP A 8 -8.42 3.73 22.51
CA TRP A 8 -9.73 3.22 22.17
C TRP A 8 -9.67 1.69 22.27
N LEU A 9 -10.52 1.13 23.14
CA LEU A 9 -10.75 -0.30 23.20
C LEU A 9 -12.20 -0.54 22.79
N ILE A 10 -12.40 -1.39 21.79
CA ILE A 10 -13.72 -1.84 21.35
C ILE A 10 -13.78 -3.33 21.66
N GLU A 11 -14.68 -3.71 22.54
CA GLU A 11 -14.91 -5.10 22.94
C GLU A 11 -16.39 -5.44 22.75
N GLY A 12 -16.67 -6.70 22.43
CA GLY A 12 -18.02 -7.25 22.34
C GLY A 12 -18.09 -8.50 21.49
N ASP A 13 -19.06 -9.36 21.76
CA ASP A 13 -19.26 -10.66 21.11
C ASP A 13 -19.55 -10.57 19.59
N ARG A 14 -19.73 -9.36 19.06
CA ARG A 14 -20.01 -9.10 17.64
C ARG A 14 -18.83 -8.49 16.90
N PHE A 15 -17.70 -8.31 17.56
CA PHE A 15 -16.47 -7.80 16.92
C PHE A 15 -15.55 -8.97 16.64
N ASP A 16 -15.23 -9.12 15.37
CA ASP A 16 -14.18 -10.01 14.93
C ASP A 16 -12.86 -9.21 14.89
N HIS A 17 -11.87 -9.64 15.65
CA HIS A 17 -10.56 -9.03 15.69
C HIS A 17 -9.65 -9.77 14.73
N ASP A 18 -9.51 -9.25 13.53
CA ASP A 18 -8.59 -9.76 12.53
C ASP A 18 -7.33 -8.89 12.51
N TYR A 19 -6.30 -9.33 13.21
CA TYR A 19 -5.02 -8.64 13.31
C TYR A 19 -4.22 -8.65 12.00
N ASP A 20 -4.58 -9.49 11.05
CA ASP A 20 -3.92 -9.57 9.74
C ASP A 20 -4.48 -8.54 8.74
N ARG A 21 -5.55 -7.83 9.10
CA ARG A 21 -6.18 -6.78 8.30
C ARG A 21 -5.89 -5.37 8.81
N HIS A 22 -4.66 -5.11 9.19
CA HIS A 22 -4.26 -3.77 9.59
C HIS A 22 -4.31 -2.80 8.42
N PHE A 23 -4.99 -1.68 8.61
CA PHE A 23 -4.95 -0.57 7.67
C PHE A 23 -3.84 0.40 8.08
N GLY A 24 -2.69 0.25 7.47
CA GLY A 24 -1.52 1.06 7.77
C GLY A 24 -0.58 0.44 8.84
N PRO A 25 0.47 1.17 9.23
CA PRO A 25 0.85 2.52 8.78
C PRO A 25 1.27 2.63 7.31
N ILE A 26 1.80 1.57 6.71
CA ILE A 26 2.03 1.51 5.26
C ILE A 26 0.78 0.96 4.60
N LEU A 27 0.18 1.73 3.70
CA LEU A 27 -1.11 1.43 3.06
C LEU A 27 -0.96 0.59 1.80
N THR A 28 0.06 0.89 1.01
CA THR A 28 0.33 0.23 -0.27
C THR A 28 1.74 0.53 -0.73
N THR A 29 2.19 -0.25 -1.70
CA THR A 29 3.42 0.01 -2.43
C THR A 29 3.19 -0.08 -3.93
N GLN A 30 3.94 0.69 -4.68
CA GLN A 30 4.03 0.58 -6.13
C GLN A 30 5.48 0.56 -6.55
N TYR A 31 5.81 -0.25 -7.54
CA TYR A 31 7.18 -0.27 -8.06
C TYR A 31 7.21 -0.37 -9.59
N THR A 32 8.34 0.02 -10.13
CA THR A 32 8.69 -0.19 -11.53
C THR A 32 10.11 -0.75 -11.62
N LEU A 33 10.32 -1.62 -12.60
CA LEU A 33 11.65 -2.08 -13.02
C LEU A 33 11.96 -1.50 -14.38
N SER A 34 13.11 -0.87 -14.52
CA SER A 34 13.58 -0.36 -15.81
C SER A 34 15.10 -0.31 -15.84
N ARG A 35 15.71 -1.00 -16.79
CA ARG A 35 17.16 -0.97 -17.02
C ARG A 35 17.95 -1.29 -15.75
N ASN A 36 17.59 -2.37 -15.07
CA ASN A 36 18.20 -2.80 -13.80
C ASN A 36 18.08 -1.77 -12.66
N VAL A 37 17.08 -0.90 -12.73
CA VAL A 37 16.75 0.02 -11.64
C VAL A 37 15.39 -0.34 -11.08
N LEU A 38 15.34 -0.58 -9.78
CA LEU A 38 14.10 -0.67 -9.02
C LEU A 38 13.75 0.72 -8.48
N SER A 39 12.58 1.23 -8.85
CA SER A 39 11.96 2.39 -8.21
C SER A 39 10.71 1.93 -7.48
N LEU A 40 10.68 2.03 -6.15
CA LEU A 40 9.57 1.62 -5.30
C LEU A 40 9.14 2.79 -4.45
N THR A 41 7.84 2.99 -4.33
CA THR A 41 7.25 3.98 -3.42
C THR A 41 6.31 3.27 -2.47
N ALA A 42 6.51 3.49 -1.18
CA ALA A 42 5.58 3.05 -0.14
C ALA A 42 4.72 4.24 0.30
N GLN A 43 3.41 4.08 0.28
CA GLN A 43 2.45 5.08 0.73
C GLN A 43 2.16 4.86 2.21
N ALA A 44 2.41 5.87 3.03
CA ALA A 44 1.94 5.89 4.41
C ALA A 44 0.59 6.58 4.55
N GLY A 45 -0.09 6.34 5.68
CA GLY A 45 -1.17 7.19 6.15
C GLY A 45 -0.65 8.56 6.59
N PRO A 46 -1.53 9.48 6.98
CA PRO A 46 -1.10 10.77 7.53
C PRO A 46 -0.25 10.58 8.79
N LEU A 47 0.98 11.02 8.74
CA LEU A 47 1.94 10.98 9.83
C LEU A 47 2.18 12.39 10.38
N SER A 48 2.34 12.51 11.69
CA SER A 48 2.69 13.76 12.34
C SER A 48 4.22 13.91 12.41
N ALA A 49 4.69 15.09 12.76
CA ALA A 49 6.12 15.32 12.98
C ALA A 49 6.69 14.56 14.19
N ALA A 50 5.84 14.02 15.06
CA ALA A 50 6.24 13.20 16.20
C ALA A 50 6.40 11.73 15.86
N ASP A 51 5.84 11.29 14.73
CA ASP A 51 5.95 9.91 14.27
C ASP A 51 7.31 9.66 13.61
N THR A 52 7.71 8.41 13.48
CA THR A 52 8.92 8.00 12.77
C THR A 52 8.88 8.49 11.32
N GLN A 53 9.90 9.25 10.92
CA GLN A 53 9.99 9.87 9.58
C GLN A 53 10.80 9.04 8.59
N ARG A 54 11.10 7.79 8.92
CA ARG A 54 11.98 6.93 8.14
C ARG A 54 11.40 5.52 8.01
N ALA A 55 11.52 4.94 6.83
CA ALA A 55 11.20 3.53 6.58
C ALA A 55 12.41 2.79 5.99
N ALA A 56 12.44 1.48 6.15
CA ALA A 56 13.43 0.61 5.54
C ALA A 56 12.79 -0.28 4.48
N LEU A 57 13.51 -0.51 3.39
CA LEU A 57 13.22 -1.57 2.42
C LEU A 57 14.14 -2.74 2.72
N GLU A 58 13.55 -3.88 3.02
CA GLU A 58 14.26 -5.13 3.23
C GLU A 58 13.89 -6.14 2.15
N ILE A 59 14.83 -7.00 1.80
CA ILE A 59 14.62 -8.16 0.94
C ILE A 59 14.96 -9.44 1.69
N TYR A 60 14.30 -10.53 1.31
CA TYR A 60 14.61 -11.84 1.84
C TYR A 60 15.82 -12.43 1.12
N ASP A 61 16.87 -12.73 1.89
CA ASP A 61 18.07 -13.39 1.40
C ASP A 61 17.90 -14.91 1.58
N GLU A 62 17.63 -15.62 0.50
CA GLU A 62 17.42 -17.07 0.50
C GLU A 62 18.66 -17.85 0.97
N ASN A 63 19.86 -17.35 0.67
CA ASN A 63 21.09 -18.03 1.06
C ASN A 63 21.34 -17.99 2.56
N GLN A 64 20.90 -16.91 3.21
CA GLN A 64 21.05 -16.71 4.64
C GLN A 64 19.74 -16.97 5.41
N SER A 65 18.63 -17.23 4.69
CA SER A 65 17.29 -17.42 5.25
C SER A 65 16.89 -16.30 6.22
N GLN A 66 17.19 -15.06 5.82
CA GLN A 66 16.91 -13.90 6.66
C GLN A 66 16.55 -12.65 5.84
N TRP A 67 15.80 -11.75 6.46
CA TRP A 67 15.54 -10.42 5.95
C TRP A 67 16.77 -9.52 6.16
N ARG A 68 17.12 -8.74 5.14
CA ARG A 68 18.20 -7.76 5.24
C ARG A 68 17.77 -6.41 4.68
N PRO A 69 18.09 -5.30 5.35
CA PRO A 69 17.84 -3.97 4.81
C PRO A 69 18.78 -3.70 3.62
N ILE A 70 18.20 -3.14 2.56
CA ILE A 70 18.96 -2.71 1.37
C ILE A 70 18.91 -1.21 1.15
N ALA A 71 17.88 -0.54 1.67
CA ALA A 71 17.75 0.91 1.58
C ALA A 71 16.91 1.46 2.72
N TYR A 72 17.08 2.76 2.93
CA TYR A 72 16.25 3.56 3.82
C TYR A 72 15.74 4.78 3.07
N SER A 73 14.55 5.23 3.42
CA SER A 73 13.93 6.41 2.82
C SER A 73 13.32 7.29 3.90
N GLU A 74 13.46 8.60 3.71
CA GLU A 74 12.81 9.61 4.55
C GLU A 74 11.43 9.94 3.99
N LEU A 75 10.49 10.26 4.88
CA LEU A 75 9.14 10.65 4.53
C LEU A 75 9.14 11.90 3.64
N GLN A 76 8.41 11.83 2.54
CA GLN A 76 8.07 12.99 1.74
C GLN A 76 6.80 13.64 2.31
N PRO A 77 6.89 14.78 3.00
CA PRO A 77 5.78 15.29 3.82
C PRO A 77 4.54 15.70 3.03
N MET A 78 4.69 16.08 1.75
CA MET A 78 3.56 16.49 0.91
C MET A 78 2.72 15.32 0.41
N SER A 79 3.34 14.17 0.21
CA SER A 79 2.69 12.98 -0.34
C SER A 79 2.54 11.85 0.67
N TYR A 80 3.13 11.96 1.84
CA TYR A 80 3.22 10.89 2.83
C TYR A 80 3.78 9.58 2.23
N THR A 81 4.85 9.71 1.45
CA THR A 81 5.48 8.55 0.79
C THR A 81 6.92 8.37 1.20
N PHE A 82 7.38 7.11 1.12
CA PHE A 82 8.78 6.73 1.25
C PHE A 82 9.27 6.21 -0.11
N PRO A 83 9.98 7.05 -0.92
CA PRO A 83 10.54 6.63 -2.20
C PRO A 83 11.86 5.89 -2.02
N PHE A 84 11.99 4.75 -2.65
CA PHE A 84 13.23 3.96 -2.74
C PHE A 84 13.67 3.88 -4.19
N ARG A 85 14.98 3.99 -4.42
CA ARG A 85 15.60 3.79 -5.72
C ARG A 85 16.86 2.95 -5.55
N ILE A 86 16.88 1.79 -6.21
CA ILE A 86 17.99 0.84 -6.14
C ILE A 86 18.54 0.66 -7.55
N GLU A 87 19.77 1.08 -7.73
CA GLU A 87 20.54 0.84 -8.95
C GLU A 87 21.09 -0.60 -8.95
N ASP A 88 21.44 -1.09 -10.11
CA ASP A 88 22.00 -2.43 -10.32
C ASP A 88 21.12 -3.55 -9.71
N TRP A 89 19.80 -3.38 -9.80
CA TRP A 89 18.84 -4.35 -9.32
C TRP A 89 18.90 -5.62 -10.16
N ASP A 90 18.97 -6.80 -9.49
CA ASP A 90 18.82 -8.09 -10.14
C ASP A 90 17.35 -8.34 -10.49
N ASP A 91 16.96 -8.04 -11.73
CA ASP A 91 15.59 -8.18 -12.24
C ASP A 91 15.33 -9.55 -12.89
N THR A 92 16.23 -10.50 -12.73
CA THR A 92 16.14 -11.85 -13.35
C THR A 92 15.31 -12.84 -12.53
N ARG A 93 14.95 -12.50 -11.31
CA ARG A 93 14.21 -13.36 -10.37
C ARG A 93 13.18 -12.59 -9.56
N ASP A 94 12.18 -13.30 -9.09
CA ASP A 94 11.23 -12.79 -8.11
C ASP A 94 11.96 -12.58 -6.78
N THR A 95 11.72 -11.42 -6.15
CA THR A 95 12.38 -11.08 -4.88
C THR A 95 11.36 -10.67 -3.84
N PRO A 96 11.14 -11.48 -2.79
CA PRO A 96 10.31 -11.08 -1.67
C PRO A 96 10.91 -9.84 -0.98
N TYR A 97 10.06 -8.87 -0.70
CA TYR A 97 10.45 -7.65 0.00
C TYR A 97 9.48 -7.31 1.11
N ARG A 98 9.91 -6.46 2.02
CA ARG A 98 9.04 -5.80 2.98
C ARG A 98 9.48 -4.37 3.25
N ILE A 99 8.49 -3.53 3.51
CA ILE A 99 8.72 -2.21 4.09
C ILE A 99 8.61 -2.34 5.60
N VAL A 100 9.63 -1.91 6.29
CA VAL A 100 9.69 -1.90 7.76
C VAL A 100 9.47 -0.49 8.24
N TYR A 101 8.51 -0.32 9.14
CA TYR A 101 8.19 0.95 9.75
C TYR A 101 7.96 0.76 11.24
N ASP A 102 8.63 1.57 12.05
CA ASP A 102 8.45 1.58 13.51
C ASP A 102 7.35 2.59 13.85
N LEU A 103 6.15 2.09 14.18
CA LEU A 103 5.00 2.88 14.56
C LEU A 103 5.10 3.31 16.03
N GLU A 104 5.07 4.60 16.25
CA GLU A 104 5.04 5.14 17.61
C GLU A 104 3.66 4.90 18.26
N THR A 105 3.62 4.02 19.25
CA THR A 105 2.38 3.67 19.97
C THR A 105 2.17 4.51 21.23
N SER A 106 3.26 5.08 21.76
CA SER A 106 3.26 6.01 22.88
C SER A 106 4.53 6.88 22.84
N THR A 107 4.71 7.75 23.80
CA THR A 107 5.94 8.57 23.92
C THR A 107 7.20 7.75 24.22
N THR A 108 7.05 6.49 24.62
CA THR A 108 8.15 5.62 25.06
C THR A 108 8.20 4.30 24.30
N ASP A 109 7.15 3.94 23.57
CA ASP A 109 7.01 2.63 22.95
C ASP A 109 6.76 2.76 21.45
N SER A 110 7.39 1.88 20.68
CA SER A 110 7.14 1.72 19.25
C SER A 110 6.86 0.25 18.94
N GLU A 111 6.06 0.02 17.91
CA GLU A 111 5.76 -1.30 17.36
C GLU A 111 6.33 -1.38 15.96
N ARG A 112 7.12 -2.42 15.69
CA ARG A 112 7.66 -2.67 14.37
C ARG A 112 6.62 -3.32 13.49
N THR A 113 6.27 -2.65 12.40
CA THR A 113 5.28 -3.10 11.43
C THR A 113 5.93 -3.46 10.10
N TYR A 114 5.25 -4.32 9.34
CA TYR A 114 5.74 -4.83 8.08
C TYR A 114 4.64 -4.73 7.03
N PHE A 115 5.02 -4.29 5.82
CA PHE A 115 4.21 -4.41 4.63
C PHE A 115 4.98 -5.26 3.62
N GLU A 116 4.46 -6.43 3.30
CA GLU A 116 5.16 -7.44 2.51
C GLU A 116 4.63 -7.53 1.08
N GLY A 117 5.49 -7.94 0.16
CA GLY A 117 5.16 -8.16 -1.23
C GLY A 117 6.27 -8.87 -1.96
N THR A 118 6.11 -9.00 -3.28
CA THR A 118 7.11 -9.57 -4.16
C THR A 118 7.39 -8.63 -5.32
N ILE A 119 8.66 -8.27 -5.52
CA ILE A 119 9.12 -7.64 -6.74
C ILE A 119 9.31 -8.75 -7.75
N ARG A 120 8.46 -8.77 -8.76
CA ARG A 120 8.51 -9.81 -9.79
C ARG A 120 9.69 -9.58 -10.72
N LYS A 121 10.22 -10.67 -11.27
CA LYS A 121 11.26 -10.59 -12.29
C LYS A 121 10.76 -9.84 -13.54
N ASN A 122 11.68 -9.20 -14.23
CA ASN A 122 11.38 -8.60 -15.51
C ASN A 122 11.04 -9.71 -16.54
N PRO A 123 9.87 -9.65 -17.21
CA PRO A 123 9.39 -10.72 -18.09
C PRO A 123 10.07 -10.72 -19.47
N THR A 124 11.35 -10.42 -19.57
CA THR A 124 12.11 -10.31 -20.83
C THR A 124 12.17 -11.62 -21.63
N GLU A 125 11.95 -12.75 -20.98
CA GLU A 125 11.96 -14.07 -21.58
C GLU A 125 10.59 -14.50 -22.18
N LYS A 126 9.54 -13.71 -21.91
CA LYS A 126 8.19 -14.02 -22.39
C LYS A 126 7.99 -13.55 -23.83
N GLU A 127 7.37 -14.39 -24.66
CA GLU A 127 6.93 -14.01 -26.01
C GLU A 127 5.68 -13.15 -26.00
N GLU A 128 4.81 -13.31 -24.98
CA GLU A 128 3.58 -12.56 -24.78
C GLU A 128 3.54 -11.96 -23.38
N LEU A 129 3.10 -10.72 -23.29
CA LEU A 129 2.90 -10.02 -22.02
C LEU A 129 1.42 -9.86 -21.73
N VAL A 130 1.03 -10.12 -20.48
CA VAL A 130 -0.30 -9.86 -19.98
C VAL A 130 -0.32 -8.48 -19.32
N VAL A 131 -1.13 -7.58 -19.84
CA VAL A 131 -1.28 -6.21 -19.32
C VAL A 131 -2.67 -6.04 -18.72
N ALA A 132 -2.75 -5.71 -17.45
CA ALA A 132 -4.00 -5.26 -16.85
C ALA A 132 -4.06 -3.73 -16.90
N ALA A 133 -5.04 -3.21 -17.65
CA ALA A 133 -5.24 -1.78 -17.79
C ALA A 133 -6.47 -1.31 -17.01
N PHE A 134 -6.29 -0.24 -16.26
CA PHE A 134 -7.30 0.33 -15.39
C PHE A 134 -7.59 1.79 -15.76
N THR A 135 -8.85 2.15 -15.65
CA THR A 135 -9.31 3.54 -15.75
C THR A 135 -10.54 3.71 -14.87
N GLY A 136 -10.69 4.86 -14.24
CA GLY A 136 -11.94 5.26 -13.61
C GLY A 136 -12.38 4.41 -12.42
N HIS A 137 -11.51 4.14 -11.47
CA HIS A 137 -11.87 3.40 -10.23
C HIS A 137 -12.66 4.27 -9.27
N LYS A 138 -13.97 4.34 -9.47
CA LYS A 138 -14.83 4.99 -8.48
C LYS A 138 -15.03 4.11 -7.27
N ILE A 139 -14.78 4.65 -6.08
CA ILE A 139 -15.12 4.02 -4.80
C ILE A 139 -16.59 4.17 -4.44
N PHE A 140 -17.36 4.82 -5.29
CA PHE A 140 -18.73 5.24 -5.05
C PHE A 140 -19.68 4.64 -6.08
N THR A 141 -20.75 4.00 -5.61
CA THR A 141 -21.73 3.31 -6.46
C THR A 141 -22.85 4.18 -7.00
N GLY A 142 -22.93 5.44 -6.62
CA GLY A 142 -23.93 6.46 -6.95
C GLY A 142 -25.10 6.05 -7.83
N GLY A 143 -26.29 6.10 -7.29
CA GLY A 143 -27.52 5.86 -8.06
C GLY A 143 -27.91 4.40 -8.27
N LEU A 144 -27.17 3.43 -7.78
CA LEU A 144 -27.61 2.04 -7.78
C LEU A 144 -28.72 1.83 -6.75
N LYS A 145 -29.83 1.20 -7.15
CA LYS A 145 -30.98 0.98 -6.30
C LYS A 145 -30.67 0.22 -5.02
N TRP A 146 -29.71 -0.70 -5.07
CA TRP A 146 -29.31 -1.56 -3.96
C TRP A 146 -28.21 -0.94 -3.08
N ASN A 147 -27.51 0.07 -3.57
CA ASN A 147 -26.44 0.76 -2.85
C ASN A 147 -26.38 2.24 -3.23
N HIS A 148 -27.44 2.98 -2.88
CA HIS A 148 -27.66 4.35 -3.37
C HIS A 148 -26.62 5.37 -2.89
N HIS A 149 -26.05 5.17 -1.71
CA HIS A 149 -25.02 6.01 -1.10
C HIS A 149 -23.81 5.20 -0.64
N GLY A 150 -23.63 4.01 -1.21
CA GLY A 150 -22.59 3.11 -0.78
C GLY A 150 -21.22 3.42 -1.34
N VAL A 151 -20.23 3.16 -0.54
CA VAL A 151 -18.83 3.07 -0.95
C VAL A 151 -18.57 1.62 -1.37
N TRP A 152 -18.00 1.44 -2.55
CA TRP A 152 -17.59 0.13 -3.07
C TRP A 152 -16.07 0.01 -3.00
N PHE A 153 -15.59 -0.36 -1.84
CA PHE A 153 -14.17 -0.52 -1.56
C PHE A 153 -13.99 -1.68 -0.57
N PRO A 154 -13.01 -2.55 -0.73
CA PRO A 154 -11.79 -2.42 -1.56
C PRO A 154 -11.83 -3.03 -2.98
N HIS A 155 -12.93 -3.25 -3.64
CA HIS A 155 -13.02 -3.80 -5.01
C HIS A 155 -12.44 -5.22 -5.15
N ASN A 156 -12.67 -6.07 -4.18
CA ASN A 156 -12.10 -7.43 -4.15
C ASN A 156 -12.41 -8.24 -5.40
N ASP A 157 -13.62 -8.11 -5.94
CA ASP A 157 -14.06 -8.78 -7.16
C ASP A 157 -13.18 -8.43 -8.39
N ILE A 158 -12.77 -7.16 -8.52
CA ILE A 158 -11.87 -6.71 -9.57
C ILE A 158 -10.45 -7.21 -9.31
N LEU A 159 -9.99 -7.12 -8.07
CA LEU A 159 -8.65 -7.54 -7.69
C LEU A 159 -8.45 -9.04 -7.88
N ASP A 160 -9.42 -9.85 -7.47
CA ASP A 160 -9.40 -11.31 -7.65
C ASP A 160 -9.41 -11.69 -9.13
N ALA A 161 -10.21 -10.99 -9.94
CA ALA A 161 -10.24 -11.20 -11.39
C ALA A 161 -8.90 -10.86 -12.05
N VAL A 162 -8.27 -9.76 -11.65
CA VAL A 162 -6.96 -9.35 -12.16
C VAL A 162 -5.88 -10.35 -11.75
N GLN A 163 -5.87 -10.78 -10.49
CA GLN A 163 -4.92 -11.79 -10.00
C GLN A 163 -5.03 -13.10 -10.76
N HIS A 164 -6.25 -13.52 -11.13
CA HIS A 164 -6.47 -14.73 -11.90
C HIS A 164 -5.78 -14.72 -13.27
N HIS A 165 -5.62 -13.53 -13.86
CA HIS A 165 -4.91 -13.36 -15.15
C HIS A 165 -3.39 -13.24 -15.01
N ASP A 166 -2.87 -13.17 -13.79
CA ASP A 166 -1.44 -13.06 -13.47
C ASP A 166 -0.69 -12.04 -14.36
N PRO A 167 -1.10 -10.74 -14.33
CA PRO A 167 -0.55 -9.76 -15.24
C PRO A 167 0.92 -9.47 -14.97
N ASP A 168 1.68 -9.27 -16.05
CA ASP A 168 3.08 -8.85 -16.01
C ASP A 168 3.24 -7.36 -15.77
N PHE A 169 2.22 -6.59 -16.17
CA PHE A 169 2.24 -5.14 -16.08
C PHE A 169 0.85 -4.58 -15.73
N LEU A 170 0.83 -3.62 -14.79
CA LEU A 170 -0.36 -2.87 -14.44
C LEU A 170 -0.26 -1.46 -15.01
N PHE A 171 -1.27 -1.05 -15.79
CA PHE A 171 -1.33 0.26 -16.39
C PHE A 171 -2.54 1.05 -15.89
N PHE A 172 -2.28 2.16 -15.22
CA PHE A 172 -3.31 3.08 -14.74
C PHE A 172 -3.37 4.31 -15.65
N SER A 173 -4.40 4.38 -16.50
CA SER A 173 -4.48 5.42 -17.53
C SER A 173 -4.99 6.77 -17.04
N GLY A 174 -5.49 6.85 -15.80
CA GLY A 174 -6.02 8.09 -15.23
C GLY A 174 -7.24 7.87 -14.36
N ASP A 175 -7.87 8.97 -13.97
CA ASP A 175 -9.04 8.99 -13.09
C ASP A 175 -8.79 8.31 -11.73
N GLN A 176 -7.65 8.59 -11.14
CA GLN A 176 -7.28 8.08 -9.82
C GLN A 176 -8.08 8.75 -8.69
N ILE A 177 -8.63 9.94 -8.94
CA ILE A 177 -9.39 10.72 -7.97
C ILE A 177 -10.67 11.23 -8.63
N TYR A 178 -11.78 11.09 -7.92
CA TYR A 178 -13.09 11.62 -8.29
C TYR A 178 -13.59 12.56 -7.19
N GLU A 179 -13.20 13.81 -7.23
CA GLU A 179 -13.55 14.78 -6.19
C GLU A 179 -15.01 15.26 -6.28
N GLY A 180 -15.54 15.41 -7.48
CA GLY A 180 -16.86 16.01 -7.73
C GLY A 180 -18.06 15.11 -7.45
N ASP A 181 -17.86 13.81 -7.36
CA ASP A 181 -18.91 12.79 -7.26
C ASP A 181 -18.97 12.12 -5.88
N MET A 182 -18.26 12.66 -4.90
CA MET A 182 -18.30 12.12 -3.55
C MET A 182 -19.63 12.44 -2.89
N THR A 183 -20.20 11.47 -2.19
CA THR A 183 -21.45 11.68 -1.44
C THR A 183 -21.23 12.60 -0.25
N PRO A 184 -22.28 13.26 0.24
CA PRO A 184 -22.22 13.98 1.50
C PRO A 184 -21.62 13.16 2.65
N ALA A 185 -21.88 11.86 2.69
CA ALA A 185 -21.31 10.95 3.69
C ALA A 185 -19.77 10.86 3.68
N VAL A 186 -19.12 11.26 2.59
CA VAL A 186 -17.64 11.33 2.50
C VAL A 186 -17.12 12.71 2.87
N TYR A 187 -17.91 13.76 2.62
CA TYR A 187 -17.53 15.16 2.92
C TYR A 187 -17.91 15.63 4.33
N GLU A 188 -19.07 15.18 4.83
CA GLU A 188 -19.61 15.66 6.10
C GLU A 188 -18.81 15.26 7.35
N PRO A 189 -18.03 14.15 7.38
CA PRO A 189 -17.20 13.82 8.53
C PRO A 189 -15.89 14.60 8.63
N LEU A 190 -15.52 15.37 7.61
CA LEU A 190 -14.28 16.18 7.57
C LEU A 190 -14.59 17.63 7.96
#